data_70378f499db13bcaf058adc3f6e77cee
#
_entry.id   70378f499db13bcaf058adc3f6e77cee
#
_cell.length_a   1.000
_cell.length_b   1.000
_cell.length_c   1.000
_cell.angle_alpha   90.00
_cell.angle_beta   90.00
_cell.angle_gamma   90.00
#
_symmetry.space_group_name_H-M   'P 1'
#
loop_
_entity.id
_entity.type
_entity.pdbx_description
1 polymer ?
#
loop_
_entity_poly.entity_id
_entity_poly.type
_entity_poly.pdbx_seq_one_letter_code
_entity_poly.pdbx_strand_id
1 'polypeptide(L)'
;MNDDNKNDNSNDKDSLKVTNDKVSAPNGMDALSQYFKSAPSIREGRAIPPLENWHPEQVTDMDLTIKANGEWWHEGGHMTRQSLVSLFATILWKEENNGAVEYFLKTPVQKLRIHVEDAPLLINDVGIVEEQGESWLEFTTTTGDIVRLDDEHPISLRAYTMKDSDDNSHSDKSKNKEDNKSTESSTQIRPYMMVRNGLEALIGRNAFYHLTEIGELTEREGETILTLQSGDNAYTLSMPSDS
;
A
#
# COMPACT_ATOMS: atom_id res chain seq x y z
N MET A 1 -5.68 -90.16 -17.93
CA MET A 1 -6.49 -90.05 -19.16
C MET A 1 -6.94 -88.65 -19.22
N ASN A 2 -6.37 -87.97 -20.22
CA ASN A 2 -6.82 -86.83 -20.98
C ASN A 2 -7.02 -85.52 -20.17
N ASP A 3 -6.07 -84.57 -20.33
CA ASP A 3 -5.91 -83.58 -21.39
C ASP A 3 -7.09 -82.57 -21.44
N ASP A 4 -6.83 -81.33 -21.12
CA ASP A 4 -6.71 -80.33 -22.15
C ASP A 4 -6.31 -78.93 -21.55
N ASN A 5 -5.25 -78.53 -22.12
CA ASN A 5 -4.63 -77.27 -22.13
C ASN A 5 -5.55 -76.23 -22.84
N LYS A 6 -5.81 -75.07 -22.24
CA LYS A 6 -6.09 -73.83 -22.98
C LYS A 6 -5.57 -72.56 -22.24
N ASN A 7 -4.52 -72.15 -22.81
CA ASN A 7 -3.89 -70.89 -22.71
C ASN A 7 -4.84 -69.78 -23.27
N ASP A 8 -5.21 -68.78 -22.49
CA ASP A 8 -5.74 -67.57 -23.07
C ASP A 8 -5.07 -66.37 -22.40
N ASN A 9 -4.23 -65.76 -23.18
CA ASN A 9 -3.42 -64.61 -22.99
C ASN A 9 -4.26 -63.41 -23.39
N SER A 10 -4.83 -62.68 -22.44
CA SER A 10 -5.41 -61.36 -22.67
C SER A 10 -4.64 -60.30 -21.94
N ASN A 11 -3.87 -59.63 -22.74
CA ASN A 11 -3.08 -58.47 -22.49
C ASN A 11 -4.03 -57.27 -22.28
N ASP A 12 -4.40 -56.94 -21.04
CA ASP A 12 -5.07 -55.72 -20.71
C ASP A 12 -3.99 -54.68 -20.35
N LYS A 13 -3.70 -53.84 -21.36
CA LYS A 13 -2.96 -52.61 -21.20
C LYS A 13 -3.87 -51.59 -20.53
N ASP A 14 -3.86 -51.54 -19.21
CA ASP A 14 -4.46 -50.47 -18.45
C ASP A 14 -3.56 -49.24 -18.59
N SER A 15 -3.95 -48.39 -19.53
CA SER A 15 -3.35 -47.06 -19.75
C SER A 15 -3.73 -46.19 -18.58
N LEU A 16 -2.84 -46.09 -17.59
CA LEU A 16 -2.88 -45.03 -16.57
C LEU A 16 -2.80 -43.66 -17.29
N LYS A 17 -3.97 -43.05 -17.51
CA LYS A 17 -4.07 -41.63 -17.77
C LYS A 17 -3.54 -40.90 -16.57
N VAL A 18 -2.29 -40.47 -16.67
CA VAL A 18 -1.76 -39.40 -15.78
C VAL A 18 -2.51 -38.13 -16.17
N THR A 19 -3.56 -37.84 -15.43
CA THR A 19 -4.14 -36.49 -15.41
C THR A 19 -3.11 -35.56 -14.79
N ASN A 20 -2.44 -34.79 -15.63
CA ASN A 20 -1.66 -33.65 -15.21
C ASN A 20 -2.64 -32.61 -14.68
N ASP A 21 -3.12 -32.77 -13.45
CA ASP A 21 -3.69 -31.68 -12.69
C ASP A 21 -2.55 -30.71 -12.40
N LYS A 22 -2.44 -29.69 -13.26
CA LYS A 22 -1.74 -28.46 -12.92
C LYS A 22 -2.41 -27.94 -11.65
N VAL A 23 -1.83 -28.23 -10.51
CA VAL A 23 -2.10 -27.50 -9.27
C VAL A 23 -1.72 -26.06 -9.58
N SER A 24 -2.69 -25.24 -9.93
CA SER A 24 -2.52 -23.78 -10.04
C SER A 24 -1.95 -23.30 -8.72
N ALA A 25 -0.85 -22.54 -8.77
CA ALA A 25 -0.34 -21.89 -7.58
C ALA A 25 -1.50 -21.14 -6.91
N PRO A 26 -1.64 -21.21 -5.57
CA PRO A 26 -2.75 -20.58 -4.88
C PRO A 26 -2.79 -19.10 -5.26
N ASN A 27 -3.96 -18.60 -5.65
CA ASN A 27 -4.19 -17.20 -5.93
C ASN A 27 -3.67 -16.38 -4.72
N GLY A 28 -3.08 -15.20 -4.95
CA GLY A 28 -2.47 -14.38 -3.90
C GLY A 28 -3.40 -14.18 -2.68
N MET A 29 -4.71 -14.05 -2.92
CA MET A 29 -5.73 -13.95 -1.86
C MET A 29 -5.87 -15.23 -1.03
N ASP A 30 -5.78 -16.41 -1.65
CA ASP A 30 -5.84 -17.70 -0.94
C ASP A 30 -4.63 -17.87 -0.02
N ALA A 31 -3.45 -17.50 -0.50
CA ALA A 31 -2.21 -17.55 0.28
C ALA A 31 -2.27 -16.59 1.49
N LEU A 32 -2.76 -15.37 1.31
CA LEU A 32 -2.98 -14.42 2.42
C LEU A 32 -4.03 -14.94 3.40
N SER A 33 -5.13 -15.52 2.91
CA SER A 33 -6.17 -16.11 3.76
C SER A 33 -5.62 -17.25 4.62
N GLN A 34 -4.76 -18.11 4.05
CA GLN A 34 -4.10 -19.18 4.81
C GLN A 34 -3.15 -18.64 5.86
N TYR A 35 -2.33 -17.64 5.50
CA TYR A 35 -1.41 -16.99 6.43
C TYR A 35 -2.17 -16.40 7.62
N PHE A 36 -3.21 -15.60 7.39
CA PHE A 36 -3.99 -14.98 8.45
C PHE A 36 -4.81 -15.96 9.29
N LYS A 37 -5.16 -17.13 8.75
CA LYS A 37 -5.76 -18.22 9.55
C LYS A 37 -4.77 -18.83 10.52
N SER A 38 -3.50 -18.94 10.14
CA SER A 38 -2.43 -19.51 10.95
C SER A 38 -1.81 -18.54 11.97
N ALA A 39 -2.10 -17.24 11.86
CA ALA A 39 -1.55 -16.18 12.71
C ALA A 39 -2.66 -15.38 13.44
N PRO A 40 -3.40 -16.00 14.38
CA PRO A 40 -4.54 -15.37 15.05
C PRO A 40 -4.19 -14.11 15.83
N SER A 41 -2.98 -14.01 16.39
CA SER A 41 -2.52 -12.83 17.15
C SER A 41 -2.51 -11.54 16.32
N ILE A 42 -2.38 -11.62 15.00
CA ILE A 42 -2.46 -10.46 14.10
C ILE A 42 -3.91 -9.96 13.96
N ARG A 43 -4.90 -10.84 14.23
CA ARG A 43 -6.33 -10.49 14.14
C ARG A 43 -6.86 -9.78 15.37
N GLU A 44 -6.33 -10.07 16.54
CA GLU A 44 -6.88 -9.62 17.83
C GLU A 44 -6.36 -8.25 18.26
N GLY A 45 -5.23 -7.83 17.75
CA GLY A 45 -4.69 -6.51 18.02
C GLY A 45 -3.64 -6.24 16.98
N ARG A 46 -3.84 -5.32 16.13
CA ARG A 46 -3.02 -4.79 15.04
C ARG A 46 -1.48 -4.83 15.30
N ALA A 47 -0.98 -5.98 15.79
CA ALA A 47 0.45 -6.22 15.94
C ALA A 47 1.08 -6.36 14.55
N ILE A 48 2.00 -5.46 14.24
CA ILE A 48 2.84 -5.59 13.04
C ILE A 48 3.82 -6.72 13.29
N PRO A 49 3.83 -7.77 12.44
CA PRO A 49 4.78 -8.85 12.61
C PRO A 49 6.22 -8.41 12.30
N PRO A 50 7.24 -9.15 12.76
CA PRO A 50 8.63 -8.80 12.52
C PRO A 50 9.05 -9.09 11.08
N LEU A 51 8.58 -8.25 10.14
CA LEU A 51 8.75 -8.43 8.70
C LEU A 51 10.22 -8.46 8.27
N GLU A 52 11.08 -7.77 9.01
CA GLU A 52 12.53 -7.73 8.79
C GLU A 52 13.19 -9.11 8.95
N ASN A 53 12.60 -9.98 9.76
CA ASN A 53 13.10 -11.33 10.01
C ASN A 53 12.64 -12.36 8.97
N TRP A 54 11.76 -11.96 8.05
CA TRP A 54 11.25 -12.85 6.99
C TRP A 54 12.02 -12.67 5.69
N HIS A 55 12.53 -13.76 5.14
CA HIS A 55 13.32 -13.76 3.91
C HIS A 55 12.75 -14.74 2.88
N PRO A 56 11.48 -14.58 2.45
CA PRO A 56 10.89 -15.46 1.46
C PRO A 56 11.54 -15.26 0.09
N GLU A 57 11.89 -16.35 -0.56
CA GLU A 57 12.45 -16.34 -1.91
C GLU A 57 11.36 -16.23 -3.00
N GLN A 58 10.17 -16.74 -2.71
CA GLN A 58 9.07 -16.73 -3.66
C GLN A 58 8.48 -15.32 -3.81
N VAL A 59 8.43 -14.83 -5.04
CA VAL A 59 7.77 -13.57 -5.41
C VAL A 59 6.69 -13.88 -6.44
N THR A 60 5.49 -13.35 -6.23
CA THR A 60 4.34 -13.49 -7.14
C THR A 60 3.66 -12.14 -7.30
N ASP A 61 3.20 -11.81 -8.49
CA ASP A 61 2.43 -10.59 -8.69
C ASP A 61 0.99 -10.78 -8.20
N MET A 62 0.45 -9.74 -7.57
CA MET A 62 -0.93 -9.68 -7.12
C MET A 62 -1.60 -8.45 -7.72
N ASP A 63 -2.76 -8.64 -8.35
CA ASP A 63 -3.58 -7.51 -8.84
C ASP A 63 -4.22 -6.77 -7.66
N LEU A 64 -3.36 -6.01 -6.95
CA LEU A 64 -3.74 -5.13 -5.87
C LEU A 64 -3.04 -3.80 -6.08
N THR A 65 -3.82 -2.73 -6.07
CA THR A 65 -3.34 -1.37 -6.26
C THR A 65 -3.75 -0.49 -5.09
N ILE A 66 -2.77 0.22 -4.52
CA ILE A 66 -3.01 1.35 -3.60
C ILE A 66 -3.01 2.61 -4.44
N LYS A 67 -4.17 3.26 -4.54
CA LYS A 67 -4.39 4.47 -5.32
C LYS A 67 -3.74 5.69 -4.67
N ALA A 68 -3.50 6.74 -5.46
CA ALA A 68 -2.92 8.00 -4.99
C ALA A 68 -3.78 8.76 -3.95
N ASN A 69 -5.04 8.37 -3.77
CA ASN A 69 -5.94 8.87 -2.73
C ASN A 69 -5.99 7.96 -1.47
N GLY A 70 -5.19 6.89 -1.43
CA GLY A 70 -5.12 5.94 -0.32
C GLY A 70 -6.15 4.81 -0.38
N GLU A 71 -6.97 4.71 -1.42
CA GLU A 71 -7.90 3.60 -1.61
C GLU A 71 -7.16 2.33 -2.06
N TRP A 72 -7.65 1.19 -1.59
CA TRP A 72 -7.13 -0.12 -1.98
C TRP A 72 -8.08 -0.80 -2.97
N TRP A 73 -7.53 -1.25 -4.08
CA TRP A 73 -8.28 -1.89 -5.16
C TRP A 73 -7.72 -3.26 -5.47
N HIS A 74 -8.56 -4.29 -5.58
CA HIS A 74 -8.17 -5.65 -5.91
C HIS A 74 -9.04 -6.18 -7.06
N GLU A 75 -8.39 -6.72 -8.11
CA GLU A 75 -9.06 -7.22 -9.32
C GLU A 75 -10.09 -6.21 -9.88
N GLY A 76 -9.72 -4.94 -9.94
CA GLY A 76 -10.56 -3.86 -10.42
C GLY A 76 -11.71 -3.44 -9.48
N GLY A 77 -11.81 -4.03 -8.28
CA GLY A 77 -12.83 -3.73 -7.27
C GLY A 77 -12.27 -2.94 -6.08
N HIS A 78 -13.00 -1.91 -5.62
CA HIS A 78 -12.63 -1.17 -4.42
C HIS A 78 -12.82 -2.02 -3.16
N MET A 79 -11.77 -2.11 -2.34
CA MET A 79 -11.80 -2.85 -1.07
C MET A 79 -12.42 -2.00 0.04
N THR A 80 -13.73 -2.16 0.26
CA THR A 80 -14.49 -1.38 1.25
C THR A 80 -14.40 -1.92 2.68
N ARG A 81 -13.92 -3.17 2.86
CA ARG A 81 -13.76 -3.79 4.19
C ARG A 81 -12.50 -3.26 4.87
N GLN A 82 -12.63 -2.22 5.69
CA GLN A 82 -11.52 -1.57 6.38
C GLN A 82 -10.68 -2.53 7.22
N SER A 83 -11.31 -3.51 7.90
CA SER A 83 -10.58 -4.52 8.69
C SER A 83 -9.64 -5.37 7.85
N LEU A 84 -9.99 -5.66 6.58
CA LEU A 84 -9.12 -6.39 5.67
C LEU A 84 -7.97 -5.52 5.17
N VAL A 85 -8.25 -4.27 4.82
CA VAL A 85 -7.23 -3.28 4.42
C VAL A 85 -6.23 -3.08 5.56
N SER A 86 -6.70 -2.86 6.79
CA SER A 86 -5.84 -2.71 7.97
C SER A 86 -5.00 -3.96 8.24
N LEU A 87 -5.55 -5.16 7.97
CA LEU A 87 -4.83 -6.41 8.11
C LEU A 87 -3.71 -6.54 7.06
N PHE A 88 -3.99 -6.22 5.79
CA PHE A 88 -2.98 -6.23 4.73
C PHE A 88 -1.88 -5.20 4.99
N ALA A 89 -2.25 -4.03 5.51
CA ALA A 89 -1.27 -3.00 5.86
C ALA A 89 -0.26 -3.47 6.90
N THR A 90 -0.60 -4.42 7.81
CA THR A 90 0.36 -4.95 8.79
C THR A 90 1.53 -5.70 8.15
N ILE A 91 1.35 -6.24 6.95
CA ILE A 91 2.36 -7.01 6.21
C ILE A 91 2.90 -6.27 4.98
N LEU A 92 2.59 -4.98 4.88
CA LEU A 92 3.09 -4.12 3.82
C LEU A 92 4.61 -3.90 3.98
N TRP A 93 5.35 -4.07 2.89
CA TRP A 93 6.80 -4.03 2.85
C TRP A 93 7.29 -3.28 1.61
N LYS A 94 8.39 -2.54 1.77
CA LYS A 94 9.07 -1.81 0.69
C LYS A 94 10.46 -2.39 0.50
N GLU A 95 10.86 -2.56 -0.75
CA GLU A 95 12.24 -2.87 -1.13
C GLU A 95 12.72 -1.86 -2.17
N GLU A 96 13.99 -1.54 -2.11
CA GLU A 96 14.64 -0.72 -3.11
C GLU A 96 15.72 -1.54 -3.80
N ASN A 97 15.54 -1.80 -5.09
CA ASN A 97 16.44 -2.58 -5.91
C ASN A 97 16.93 -1.73 -7.09
N ASN A 98 18.23 -1.45 -7.15
CA ASN A 98 18.86 -0.68 -8.23
C ASN A 98 18.18 0.68 -8.51
N GLY A 99 17.70 1.37 -7.47
CA GLY A 99 17.00 2.64 -7.57
C GLY A 99 15.52 2.53 -7.95
N ALA A 100 14.98 1.32 -8.14
CA ALA A 100 13.55 1.07 -8.29
C ALA A 100 12.94 0.67 -6.95
N VAL A 101 11.82 1.33 -6.60
CA VAL A 101 11.05 1.02 -5.40
C VAL A 101 9.96 0.03 -5.77
N GLU A 102 9.87 -1.06 -5.01
CA GLU A 102 8.85 -2.09 -5.14
C GLU A 102 8.11 -2.28 -3.80
N TYR A 103 6.82 -2.54 -3.89
CA TYR A 103 5.97 -2.78 -2.71
C TYR A 103 5.40 -4.19 -2.72
N PHE A 104 5.29 -4.77 -1.53
CA PHE A 104 4.86 -6.15 -1.36
C PHE A 104 3.93 -6.29 -0.16
N LEU A 105 3.04 -7.28 -0.21
CA LEU A 105 2.50 -7.92 0.98
C LEU A 105 3.40 -9.10 1.32
N LYS A 106 4.13 -9.00 2.43
CA LYS A 106 5.20 -9.95 2.81
C LYS A 106 4.68 -10.92 3.86
N THR A 107 4.87 -12.20 3.60
CA THR A 107 4.60 -13.30 4.53
C THR A 107 5.89 -14.10 4.79
N PRO A 108 5.95 -15.00 5.77
CA PRO A 108 7.13 -15.83 5.99
C PRO A 108 7.54 -16.70 4.78
N VAL A 109 6.58 -17.02 3.90
CA VAL A 109 6.78 -17.98 2.79
C VAL A 109 6.85 -17.35 1.41
N GLN A 110 6.29 -16.14 1.24
CA GLN A 110 6.26 -15.45 -0.06
C GLN A 110 6.09 -13.94 0.07
N LYS A 111 6.45 -13.24 -0.99
CA LYS A 111 6.15 -11.82 -1.23
C LYS A 111 5.15 -11.72 -2.37
N LEU A 112 4.06 -10.99 -2.17
CA LEU A 112 3.10 -10.65 -3.20
C LEU A 112 3.37 -9.21 -3.64
N ARG A 113 3.89 -9.03 -4.86
CA ARG A 113 4.15 -7.70 -5.41
C ARG A 113 2.84 -7.01 -5.72
N ILE A 114 2.71 -5.77 -5.28
CA ILE A 114 1.53 -4.90 -5.46
C ILE A 114 1.94 -3.61 -6.16
N HIS A 115 0.96 -2.90 -6.67
CA HIS A 115 1.16 -1.56 -7.24
C HIS A 115 0.80 -0.47 -6.24
N VAL A 116 1.62 0.59 -6.17
CA VAL A 116 1.36 1.80 -5.37
C VAL A 116 1.53 3.00 -6.28
N GLU A 117 0.47 3.80 -6.44
CA GLU A 117 0.47 4.94 -7.36
C GLU A 117 1.26 6.14 -6.80
N ASP A 118 1.22 6.37 -5.48
CA ASP A 118 1.88 7.48 -4.80
C ASP A 118 2.50 7.00 -3.48
N ALA A 119 1.76 7.06 -2.37
CA ALA A 119 2.20 6.60 -1.07
C ALA A 119 1.45 5.35 -0.60
N PRO A 120 2.13 4.39 0.06
CA PRO A 120 1.49 3.14 0.50
C PRO A 120 0.52 3.32 1.68
N LEU A 121 0.61 4.45 2.41
CA LEU A 121 -0.22 4.76 3.57
C LEU A 121 -0.83 6.16 3.42
N LEU A 122 -1.93 6.41 4.13
CA LEU A 122 -2.62 7.71 4.16
C LEU A 122 -2.87 8.12 5.61
N ILE A 123 -2.34 9.28 6.02
CA ILE A 123 -2.67 9.93 7.29
C ILE A 123 -3.97 10.70 7.09
N ASN A 124 -4.96 10.41 7.93
CA ASN A 124 -6.27 11.05 7.90
C ASN A 124 -6.56 11.91 9.15
N ASP A 125 -5.73 11.82 10.18
CA ASP A 125 -5.91 12.56 11.42
C ASP A 125 -4.57 12.97 12.03
N VAL A 126 -4.57 14.12 12.73
CA VAL A 126 -3.46 14.63 13.52
C VAL A 126 -4.03 15.31 14.77
N GLY A 127 -3.37 15.12 15.91
CA GLY A 127 -3.76 15.72 17.18
C GLY A 127 -2.57 16.04 18.06
N ILE A 128 -2.82 16.77 19.13
CA ILE A 128 -1.84 17.06 20.18
C ILE A 128 -2.06 16.09 21.33
N VAL A 129 -1.00 15.40 21.75
CA VAL A 129 -1.01 14.48 22.88
C VAL A 129 -0.03 14.99 23.95
N GLU A 130 -0.53 15.16 25.17
CA GLU A 130 0.29 15.55 26.31
C GLU A 130 0.83 14.30 27.01
N GLU A 131 2.15 14.18 27.09
CA GLU A 131 2.80 13.06 27.79
C GLU A 131 4.01 13.58 28.57
N GLN A 132 4.07 13.29 29.87
CA GLN A 132 5.16 13.66 30.79
C GLN A 132 5.47 15.17 30.83
N GLY A 133 4.49 16.00 30.48
CA GLY A 133 4.63 17.48 30.47
C GLY A 133 5.11 18.04 29.13
N GLU A 134 5.24 17.21 28.11
CA GLU A 134 5.57 17.59 26.73
C GLU A 134 4.36 17.39 25.82
N SER A 135 4.22 18.29 24.82
CA SER A 135 3.15 18.22 23.81
C SER A 135 3.70 17.61 22.53
N TRP A 136 3.12 16.51 22.09
CA TRP A 136 3.52 15.79 20.87
C TRP A 136 2.46 15.92 19.79
N LEU A 137 2.88 16.11 18.53
CA LEU A 137 2.01 15.97 17.37
C LEU A 137 1.94 14.49 17.00
N GLU A 138 0.76 13.90 17.13
CA GLU A 138 0.51 12.49 16.86
C GLU A 138 -0.38 12.36 15.62
N PHE A 139 0.05 11.52 14.68
CA PHE A 139 -0.59 11.28 13.38
C PHE A 139 -1.14 9.88 13.32
N THR A 140 -2.37 9.75 12.81
CA THR A 140 -3.03 8.46 12.64
C THR A 140 -3.28 8.18 11.16
N THR A 141 -2.88 6.99 10.70
CA THR A 141 -3.17 6.54 9.33
C THR A 141 -4.57 5.91 9.24
N THR A 142 -5.15 5.88 8.04
CA THR A 142 -6.41 5.16 7.76
C THR A 142 -6.32 3.67 8.05
N THR A 143 -5.12 3.12 8.02
CA THR A 143 -4.82 1.74 8.37
C THR A 143 -4.52 1.56 9.85
N GLY A 144 -4.47 2.64 10.65
CA GLY A 144 -4.40 2.74 12.11
C GLY A 144 -2.95 2.70 12.65
N ASP A 145 -1.90 2.99 11.87
CA ASP A 145 -0.59 3.30 12.39
C ASP A 145 -0.68 4.64 13.13
N ILE A 146 0.02 4.75 14.25
CA ILE A 146 0.12 5.96 15.05
C ILE A 146 1.60 6.30 15.15
N VAL A 147 1.96 7.52 14.75
CA VAL A 147 3.34 8.03 14.78
C VAL A 147 3.38 9.45 15.27
N ARG A 148 4.46 9.83 15.94
CA ARG A 148 4.70 11.19 16.41
C ARG A 148 5.68 11.90 15.48
N LEU A 149 5.52 13.20 15.34
CA LEU A 149 6.51 14.01 14.64
C LEU A 149 7.78 14.10 15.48
N ASP A 150 8.82 13.47 14.99
CA ASP A 150 10.17 13.46 15.56
C ASP A 150 11.21 13.31 14.44
N ASP A 151 12.48 13.14 14.81
CA ASP A 151 13.59 13.02 13.84
C ASP A 151 13.54 11.71 13.03
N GLU A 152 12.88 10.66 13.54
CA GLU A 152 12.71 9.39 12.84
C GLU A 152 11.49 9.41 11.89
N HIS A 153 10.52 10.30 12.17
CA HIS A 153 9.27 10.44 11.43
C HIS A 153 9.10 11.86 10.86
N PRO A 154 10.03 12.35 10.04
CA PRO A 154 9.97 13.69 9.48
C PRO A 154 8.86 13.85 8.44
N ILE A 155 8.35 15.07 8.32
CA ILE A 155 7.45 15.46 7.22
C ILE A 155 8.29 16.06 6.09
N SER A 156 8.01 15.68 4.86
CA SER A 156 8.63 16.21 3.64
C SER A 156 7.58 16.68 2.65
N LEU A 157 7.90 17.73 1.89
CA LEU A 157 7.06 18.19 0.79
C LEU A 157 7.67 17.75 -0.53
N ARG A 158 6.87 17.10 -1.39
CA ARG A 158 7.34 16.62 -2.70
C ARG A 158 6.33 16.94 -3.80
N ALA A 159 6.86 17.18 -5.00
CA ALA A 159 6.04 17.31 -6.19
C ALA A 159 5.45 15.96 -6.59
N TYR A 160 4.15 15.90 -6.80
CA TYR A 160 3.42 14.78 -7.36
C TYR A 160 2.78 15.20 -8.67
N THR A 161 3.05 14.45 -9.74
CA THR A 161 2.43 14.67 -11.04
C THR A 161 1.41 13.55 -11.26
N MET A 162 0.13 13.92 -11.43
CA MET A 162 -0.89 12.94 -11.78
C MET A 162 -0.54 12.33 -13.13
N LYS A 163 -0.44 11.01 -13.18
CA LYS A 163 -0.42 10.28 -14.44
C LYS A 163 -1.88 10.13 -14.85
N ASP A 164 -2.23 10.66 -16.03
CA ASP A 164 -3.53 10.37 -16.62
C ASP A 164 -3.61 8.83 -16.79
N SER A 165 -4.36 8.18 -15.92
CA SER A 165 -4.71 6.78 -16.13
C SER A 165 -5.66 6.77 -17.33
N ASP A 166 -5.28 6.03 -18.38
CA ASP A 166 -6.15 5.67 -19.52
C ASP A 166 -7.33 4.84 -18.96
N ASP A 167 -8.25 5.52 -18.28
CA ASP A 167 -9.51 4.92 -17.85
C ASP A 167 -10.47 4.91 -19.05
N ASN A 168 -10.22 3.91 -19.93
CA ASN A 168 -11.05 3.62 -21.08
C ASN A 168 -12.28 2.83 -20.64
N SER A 169 -13.12 3.42 -19.79
CA SER A 169 -14.43 2.86 -19.47
C SER A 169 -15.52 3.60 -20.27
N HIS A 170 -15.97 2.90 -21.31
CA HIS A 170 -17.25 3.01 -21.99
C HIS A 170 -18.13 4.21 -21.63
N SER A 171 -18.13 5.23 -22.49
CA SER A 171 -19.35 6.01 -22.72
C SER A 171 -19.41 6.54 -24.14
N ASP A 172 -20.43 6.04 -24.82
CA ASP A 172 -21.22 6.58 -25.91
C ASP A 172 -20.60 7.66 -26.81
N LYS A 173 -20.40 7.25 -28.07
CA LYS A 173 -20.09 8.12 -29.20
C LYS A 173 -21.25 9.08 -29.46
N SER A 174 -21.05 10.35 -29.14
CA SER A 174 -21.82 11.42 -29.79
C SER A 174 -21.03 12.73 -29.84
N LYS A 175 -20.46 12.99 -31.02
CA LYS A 175 -20.28 14.25 -31.73
C LYS A 175 -19.59 15.50 -31.13
N ASN A 176 -18.45 15.80 -31.78
CA ASN A 176 -18.00 17.16 -32.20
C ASN A 176 -17.72 18.22 -31.11
N LYS A 177 -16.42 18.43 -30.81
CA LYS A 177 -15.77 19.73 -31.09
C LYS A 177 -14.26 19.59 -30.85
N GLU A 178 -13.53 20.09 -31.86
CA GLU A 178 -12.13 20.45 -31.75
C GLU A 178 -12.00 21.52 -30.66
N ASP A 179 -11.52 21.14 -29.49
CA ASP A 179 -10.87 22.05 -28.57
C ASP A 179 -9.56 21.38 -28.15
N ASN A 180 -8.49 22.01 -28.60
CA ASN A 180 -7.10 21.70 -28.35
C ASN A 180 -6.85 21.94 -26.84
N LYS A 181 -7.28 21.02 -25.99
CA LYS A 181 -7.00 21.05 -24.56
C LYS A 181 -5.64 20.41 -24.37
N SER A 182 -4.60 21.25 -24.35
CA SER A 182 -3.29 20.88 -23.83
C SER A 182 -3.50 20.21 -22.47
N THR A 183 -3.18 18.93 -22.39
CA THR A 183 -3.17 18.16 -21.15
C THR A 183 -2.00 18.70 -20.31
N GLU A 184 -2.25 19.78 -19.56
CA GLU A 184 -1.31 20.24 -18.54
C GLU A 184 -1.36 19.21 -17.42
N SER A 185 -0.33 18.38 -17.32
CA SER A 185 -0.11 17.52 -16.16
C SER A 185 -0.02 18.41 -14.92
N SER A 186 -1.07 18.43 -14.09
CA SER A 186 -1.07 19.24 -12.88
C SER A 186 -0.10 18.63 -11.87
N THR A 187 1.00 19.32 -11.63
CA THR A 187 1.93 19.00 -10.56
C THR A 187 1.44 19.64 -9.28
N GLN A 188 1.30 18.86 -8.22
CA GLN A 188 0.89 19.31 -6.89
C GLN A 188 2.02 19.08 -5.91
N ILE A 189 2.23 20.00 -4.97
CA ILE A 189 3.10 19.75 -3.81
C ILE A 189 2.26 18.99 -2.78
N ARG A 190 2.78 17.85 -2.34
CA ARG A 190 2.12 16.98 -1.37
C ARG A 190 2.99 16.74 -0.13
N PRO A 191 2.40 16.72 1.07
CA PRO A 191 3.11 16.40 2.30
C PRO A 191 3.14 14.89 2.55
N TYR A 192 4.32 14.38 2.89
CA TYR A 192 4.54 12.98 3.23
C TYR A 192 5.26 12.86 4.56
N MET A 193 4.96 11.81 5.31
CA MET A 193 5.58 11.52 6.59
C MET A 193 6.11 10.09 6.60
N MET A 194 7.33 9.89 7.09
CA MET A 194 7.86 8.55 7.35
C MET A 194 7.05 7.89 8.47
N VAL A 195 6.61 6.65 8.28
CA VAL A 195 5.79 5.93 9.26
C VAL A 195 6.55 4.75 9.87
N ARG A 196 6.99 3.80 9.05
CA ARG A 196 7.72 2.61 9.50
C ARG A 196 8.37 1.86 8.34
N ASN A 197 9.49 1.16 8.60
CA ASN A 197 10.14 0.26 7.63
C ASN A 197 10.35 0.88 6.22
N GLY A 198 10.65 2.18 6.16
CA GLY A 198 10.77 2.91 4.91
C GLY A 198 9.44 3.19 4.20
N LEU A 199 8.29 2.86 4.82
CA LEU A 199 6.97 3.20 4.31
C LEU A 199 6.61 4.62 4.72
N GLU A 200 6.22 5.42 3.75
CA GLU A 200 5.73 6.78 3.93
C GLU A 200 4.20 6.82 3.81
N ALA A 201 3.60 7.80 4.45
CA ALA A 201 2.19 8.13 4.30
C ALA A 201 2.04 9.50 3.65
N LEU A 202 1.09 9.61 2.71
CA LEU A 202 0.57 10.90 2.30
C LEU A 202 -0.23 11.50 3.47
N ILE A 203 0.04 12.75 3.84
CA ILE A 203 -0.82 13.49 4.77
C ILE A 203 -2.03 13.99 3.97
N GLY A 204 -3.22 13.44 4.28
CA GLY A 204 -4.46 13.79 3.60
C GLY A 204 -4.82 15.26 3.80
N ARG A 205 -5.57 15.82 2.86
CA ARG A 205 -5.90 17.26 2.84
C ARG A 205 -6.47 17.77 4.17
N ASN A 206 -7.42 17.05 4.77
CA ASN A 206 -8.03 17.49 6.02
C ASN A 206 -7.05 17.47 7.19
N ALA A 207 -6.22 16.43 7.29
CA ALA A 207 -5.16 16.37 8.30
C ALA A 207 -4.14 17.48 8.10
N PHE A 208 -3.77 17.81 6.85
CA PHE A 208 -2.86 18.90 6.56
C PHE A 208 -3.46 20.28 6.91
N TYR A 209 -4.75 20.52 6.63
CA TYR A 209 -5.42 21.74 7.08
C TYR A 209 -5.42 21.86 8.60
N HIS A 210 -5.75 20.79 9.31
CA HIS A 210 -5.69 20.80 10.78
C HIS A 210 -4.27 21.04 11.28
N LEU A 211 -3.26 20.49 10.61
CA LEU A 211 -1.85 20.76 10.93
C LEU A 211 -1.49 22.24 10.78
N THR A 212 -2.02 22.93 9.76
CA THR A 212 -1.82 24.38 9.58
C THR A 212 -2.54 25.24 10.63
N GLU A 213 -3.61 24.73 11.25
CA GLU A 213 -4.30 25.38 12.37
C GLU A 213 -3.54 25.20 13.70
N ILE A 214 -2.85 24.07 13.88
CA ILE A 214 -2.03 23.78 15.06
C ILE A 214 -0.72 24.55 15.03
N GLY A 215 -0.07 24.63 13.85
CA GLY A 215 1.23 25.24 13.67
C GLY A 215 1.18 26.77 13.52
N GLU A 216 2.36 27.37 13.45
CA GLU A 216 2.52 28.80 13.19
C GLU A 216 2.92 29.01 11.72
N LEU A 217 2.12 29.81 11.00
CA LEU A 217 2.39 30.21 9.62
C LEU A 217 3.10 31.59 9.60
N THR A 218 4.25 31.66 8.91
CA THR A 218 4.98 32.87 8.67
C THR A 218 5.34 33.00 7.19
N GLU A 219 5.37 34.23 6.67
CA GLU A 219 5.80 34.52 5.31
C GLU A 219 7.21 35.11 5.32
N ARG A 220 8.11 34.55 4.53
CA ARG A 220 9.47 35.06 4.33
C ARG A 220 9.90 34.88 2.87
N GLU A 221 10.38 35.97 2.27
CA GLU A 221 11.04 35.95 0.93
C GLU A 221 10.21 35.27 -0.18
N GLY A 222 8.87 35.31 -0.10
CA GLY A 222 7.98 34.67 -1.06
C GLY A 222 7.73 33.18 -0.81
N GLU A 223 8.04 32.73 0.41
CA GLU A 223 7.72 31.38 0.89
C GLU A 223 6.81 31.45 2.12
N THR A 224 5.87 30.54 2.20
CA THR A 224 5.07 30.31 3.41
C THR A 224 5.75 29.21 4.23
N ILE A 225 6.14 29.53 5.45
CA ILE A 225 6.80 28.60 6.39
C ILE A 225 5.79 28.20 7.45
N LEU A 226 5.52 26.90 7.56
CA LEU A 226 4.76 26.31 8.65
C LEU A 226 5.73 25.77 9.70
N THR A 227 5.66 26.29 10.91
CA THR A 227 6.44 25.83 12.07
C THR A 227 5.56 24.99 12.98
N LEU A 228 6.00 23.77 13.30
CA LEU A 228 5.30 22.78 14.11
C LEU A 228 6.14 22.47 15.36
N GLN A 229 5.52 22.51 16.54
CA GLN A 229 6.14 22.09 17.79
C GLN A 229 5.75 20.65 18.10
N SER A 230 6.72 19.76 18.36
CA SER A 230 6.47 18.38 18.78
C SER A 230 7.60 17.93 19.69
N GLY A 231 7.26 17.59 20.94
CA GLY A 231 8.23 17.42 21.99
C GLY A 231 9.03 18.72 22.21
N ASP A 232 10.32 18.58 22.44
CA ASP A 232 11.24 19.73 22.63
C ASP A 232 11.69 20.38 21.31
N ASN A 233 11.25 19.89 20.15
CA ASN A 233 11.75 20.30 18.85
C ASN A 233 10.73 21.10 18.04
N ALA A 234 11.24 22.03 17.20
CA ALA A 234 10.48 22.73 16.19
C ALA A 234 10.84 22.21 14.79
N TYR A 235 9.82 21.85 14.02
CA TYR A 235 9.94 21.35 12.64
C TYR A 235 9.36 22.40 11.69
N THR A 236 10.03 22.64 10.56
CA THR A 236 9.60 23.64 9.58
C THR A 236 9.33 23.01 8.22
N LEU A 237 8.23 23.41 7.60
CA LEU A 237 7.88 23.09 6.22
C LEU A 237 7.82 24.39 5.41
N SER A 238 8.58 24.46 4.31
CA SER A 238 8.58 25.64 3.43
C SER A 238 7.80 25.32 2.15
N MET A 239 6.86 26.17 1.81
CA MET A 239 6.00 26.08 0.63
C MET A 239 6.15 27.34 -0.20
N PRO A 240 6.24 27.25 -1.55
CA PRO A 240 6.17 28.44 -2.39
C PRO A 240 4.87 29.20 -2.10
N SER A 241 4.96 30.50 -1.89
CA SER A 241 3.75 31.35 -1.79
C SER A 241 3.08 31.38 -3.17
N ASP A 242 1.80 31.11 -3.24
CA ASP A 242 1.01 31.29 -4.46
C ASP A 242 1.02 32.80 -4.80
N SER A 243 1.58 33.11 -5.98
CA SER A 243 1.71 34.49 -6.50
C SER A 243 0.44 34.87 -7.25
#